data_1a4fbba1388096faea96a49926283106
#
_entry.id   1a4fbba1388096faea96a49926283106
#
_cell.length_a   1.000
_cell.length_b   1.000
_cell.length_c   1.000
_cell.angle_alpha   90.00
_cell.angle_beta   90.00
_cell.angle_gamma   90.00
#
_symmetry.space_group_name_H-M   'P 1'
#
loop_
_entity.id
_entity.type
_entity.pdbx_description
1 polymer ?
#
loop_
_entity_poly.entity_id
_entity_poly.type
_entity_poly.pdbx_seq_one_letter_code
_entity_poly.pdbx_strand_id
1 'polypeptide(L)'
;MTSVEAENVSKKTYREAVKEAIAQEMQRDPSVVLIGEDVRGGHAGTNPDLETKKIEAFGGVLGVTKGLWTEFGSERVIDTPITESAIIGMAAGAALTGLRPVAELMFMDFFGVSYDALYNQAAKFRYMFGGKARTPLVVRGMIGAGFSAAAQHSQSPYNVFAAVPGLKVVAPSNAYDAKGLLIQAIRDDDPVVFCEHKVLYDLKGEVPDEPYAIPFGVANYTRQGDDVTIIALSAMVNRANDVADKLAAEGISVEVVDPRTVSPLDEDGILESVASTGRVVIVDESAARCGFGHDVAALIATKGFTYLKAPIELITPPHTPVPFSPTLETAWLPDAARIEESVRKLVRA
;
A
#
# COMPACT_ATOMS: atom_id res chain seq x y z
N MET A 1 -9.08 -38.42 -1.02
CA MET A 1 -7.93 -37.64 -1.49
C MET A 1 -8.42 -36.89 -2.71
N THR A 2 -8.93 -35.67 -2.51
CA THR A 2 -9.29 -34.76 -3.59
C THR A 2 -7.99 -34.10 -4.04
N SER A 3 -7.62 -34.31 -5.32
CA SER A 3 -6.53 -33.62 -5.97
C SER A 3 -6.81 -32.13 -5.86
N VAL A 4 -6.00 -31.41 -5.08
CA VAL A 4 -5.90 -29.94 -5.18
C VAL A 4 -5.37 -29.70 -6.58
N GLU A 5 -6.23 -29.17 -7.48
CA GLU A 5 -5.79 -28.67 -8.77
C GLU A 5 -4.66 -27.67 -8.49
N ALA A 6 -3.54 -27.84 -9.16
CA ALA A 6 -2.42 -26.91 -9.04
C ALA A 6 -2.93 -25.54 -9.50
N GLU A 7 -3.00 -24.58 -8.60
CA GLU A 7 -3.33 -23.19 -8.94
C GLU A 7 -2.39 -22.74 -10.05
N ASN A 8 -2.92 -22.21 -11.13
CA ASN A 8 -2.14 -21.60 -12.18
C ASN A 8 -1.47 -20.34 -11.60
N VAL A 9 -0.16 -20.38 -11.46
CA VAL A 9 0.65 -19.28 -10.93
C VAL A 9 1.52 -18.73 -12.06
N SER A 10 1.47 -17.44 -12.28
CA SER A 10 2.29 -16.77 -13.29
C SER A 10 3.13 -15.65 -12.68
N LYS A 11 4.26 -15.36 -13.32
CA LYS A 11 5.16 -14.31 -12.87
C LYS A 11 4.66 -12.96 -13.41
N LYS A 12 4.23 -12.08 -12.49
CA LYS A 12 3.67 -10.77 -12.81
C LYS A 12 4.43 -9.66 -12.11
N THR A 13 4.48 -8.50 -12.71
CA THR A 13 4.90 -7.29 -12.02
C THR A 13 3.84 -6.84 -11.01
N TYR A 14 4.23 -6.05 -10.04
CA TYR A 14 3.30 -5.46 -9.06
C TYR A 14 2.16 -4.69 -9.78
N ARG A 15 2.48 -3.85 -10.79
CA ARG A 15 1.46 -3.10 -11.55
C ARG A 15 0.51 -4.01 -12.33
N GLU A 16 1.01 -5.11 -12.89
CA GLU A 16 0.17 -6.11 -13.58
C GLU A 16 -0.77 -6.80 -12.58
N ALA A 17 -0.29 -7.10 -11.39
CA ALA A 17 -1.10 -7.68 -10.31
C ALA A 17 -2.21 -6.74 -9.84
N VAL A 18 -1.91 -5.44 -9.69
CA VAL A 18 -2.92 -4.39 -9.38
C VAL A 18 -3.96 -4.29 -10.49
N LYS A 19 -3.52 -4.21 -11.76
CA LYS A 19 -4.44 -4.19 -12.90
C LYS A 19 -5.35 -5.41 -12.93
N GLU A 20 -4.78 -6.59 -12.76
CA GLU A 20 -5.52 -7.84 -12.78
C GLU A 20 -6.57 -7.91 -11.65
N ALA A 21 -6.23 -7.45 -10.45
CA ALA A 21 -7.18 -7.34 -9.35
C ALA A 21 -8.40 -6.48 -9.72
N ILE A 22 -8.17 -5.30 -10.30
CA ILE A 22 -9.24 -4.41 -10.75
C ILE A 22 -10.07 -5.08 -11.85
N ALA A 23 -9.42 -5.66 -12.87
CA ALA A 23 -10.10 -6.32 -13.98
C ALA A 23 -11.00 -7.47 -13.50
N GLN A 24 -10.48 -8.35 -12.66
CA GLN A 24 -11.22 -9.49 -12.10
C GLN A 24 -12.43 -9.05 -11.27
N GLU A 25 -12.28 -8.00 -10.46
CA GLU A 25 -13.41 -7.48 -9.68
C GLU A 25 -14.43 -6.73 -10.55
N MET A 26 -14.00 -6.02 -11.59
CA MET A 26 -14.91 -5.43 -12.57
C MET A 26 -15.66 -6.48 -13.40
N GLN A 27 -15.04 -7.61 -13.73
CA GLN A 27 -15.71 -8.75 -14.37
C GLN A 27 -16.72 -9.41 -13.45
N ARG A 28 -16.37 -9.60 -12.18
CA ARG A 28 -17.22 -10.23 -11.16
C ARG A 28 -18.45 -9.40 -10.81
N ASP A 29 -18.29 -8.08 -10.70
CA ASP A 29 -19.30 -7.19 -10.13
C ASP A 29 -19.48 -5.93 -11.01
N PRO A 30 -20.68 -5.76 -11.64
CA PRO A 30 -20.95 -4.61 -12.49
C PRO A 30 -20.98 -3.27 -11.75
N SER A 31 -21.07 -3.27 -10.42
CA SER A 31 -21.03 -2.05 -9.62
C SER A 31 -19.61 -1.49 -9.41
N VAL A 32 -18.56 -2.26 -9.70
CA VAL A 32 -17.17 -1.79 -9.61
C VAL A 32 -16.86 -0.86 -10.77
N VAL A 33 -16.45 0.37 -10.49
CA VAL A 33 -16.07 1.38 -11.47
C VAL A 33 -14.71 1.97 -11.13
N LEU A 34 -13.92 2.31 -12.16
CA LEU A 34 -12.64 2.99 -12.03
C LEU A 34 -12.80 4.46 -12.36
N ILE A 35 -12.35 5.36 -11.50
CA ILE A 35 -12.48 6.81 -11.63
C ILE A 35 -11.14 7.46 -11.34
N GLY A 36 -10.67 8.36 -12.18
CA GLY A 36 -9.45 9.12 -11.91
C GLY A 36 -8.95 9.92 -13.10
N GLU A 37 -7.84 10.59 -12.88
CA GLU A 37 -7.13 11.34 -13.91
C GLU A 37 -6.36 10.38 -14.83
N ASP A 38 -6.53 10.55 -16.16
CA ASP A 38 -5.84 9.77 -17.20
C ASP A 38 -5.96 8.23 -17.09
N VAL A 39 -6.92 7.71 -16.32
CA VAL A 39 -7.10 6.26 -16.14
C VAL A 39 -7.46 5.54 -17.44
N ARG A 40 -8.02 6.25 -18.43
CA ARG A 40 -8.21 5.75 -19.80
C ARG A 40 -6.95 5.83 -20.64
N GLY A 41 -6.06 6.79 -20.34
CA GLY A 41 -4.82 7.02 -21.10
C GLY A 41 -4.72 8.39 -21.73
N GLY A 42 -4.92 9.46 -20.99
CA GLY A 42 -4.65 10.83 -21.39
C GLY A 42 -5.52 11.32 -22.55
N HIS A 43 -4.92 12.01 -23.52
CA HIS A 43 -5.61 12.70 -24.62
C HIS A 43 -6.66 11.89 -25.40
N ALA A 44 -6.74 10.58 -25.25
CA ALA A 44 -7.77 9.77 -25.87
C ALA A 44 -9.18 10.03 -25.30
N GLY A 45 -9.28 10.50 -24.03
CA GLY A 45 -10.57 10.73 -23.36
C GLY A 45 -11.31 11.98 -23.82
N THR A 46 -10.67 12.90 -24.55
CA THR A 46 -11.26 14.18 -24.94
C THR A 46 -11.64 14.27 -26.41
N ASN A 47 -11.27 13.31 -27.26
CA ASN A 47 -11.56 13.32 -28.68
C ASN A 47 -12.48 12.15 -29.07
N PRO A 48 -13.77 12.41 -29.39
CA PRO A 48 -14.72 11.36 -29.80
C PRO A 48 -14.26 10.56 -31.04
N ASP A 49 -13.44 11.17 -31.93
CA ASP A 49 -12.90 10.50 -33.11
C ASP A 49 -11.81 9.46 -32.74
N LEU A 50 -11.25 9.54 -31.54
CA LEU A 50 -10.28 8.58 -31.01
C LEU A 50 -10.95 7.35 -30.34
N GLU A 51 -12.21 7.45 -29.95
CA GLU A 51 -12.99 6.29 -29.47
C GLU A 51 -13.13 5.20 -30.55
N THR A 52 -13.09 5.59 -31.83
CA THR A 52 -13.17 4.66 -32.97
C THR A 52 -11.83 4.06 -33.38
N LYS A 53 -10.73 4.63 -32.94
CA LYS A 53 -9.39 4.08 -33.17
C LYS A 53 -8.96 3.37 -31.90
N LYS A 54 -8.68 2.06 -31.97
CA LYS A 54 -8.05 1.25 -30.91
C LYS A 54 -6.63 1.78 -30.62
N ILE A 55 -6.53 3.01 -30.10
CA ILE A 55 -5.30 3.52 -29.52
C ILE A 55 -5.18 2.83 -28.19
N GLU A 56 -4.13 2.05 -28.01
CA GLU A 56 -3.82 1.48 -26.70
C GLU A 56 -3.70 2.64 -25.70
N ALA A 57 -4.70 2.76 -24.86
CA ALA A 57 -4.72 3.75 -23.79
C ALA A 57 -3.53 3.53 -22.87
N PHE A 58 -2.84 4.61 -22.47
CA PHE A 58 -1.64 4.50 -21.62
C PHE A 58 -1.96 3.95 -20.23
N GLY A 59 -3.19 4.14 -19.73
CA GLY A 59 -3.65 3.60 -18.44
C GLY A 59 -3.02 4.30 -17.24
N GLY A 60 -3.20 5.61 -17.14
CA GLY A 60 -2.57 6.46 -16.14
C GLY A 60 -1.10 6.74 -16.45
N VAL A 61 -0.45 7.56 -15.59
CA VAL A 61 0.93 8.02 -15.78
C VAL A 61 1.94 6.87 -15.81
N LEU A 62 1.74 5.84 -15.03
CA LEU A 62 2.64 4.67 -14.95
C LEU A 62 2.03 3.39 -15.54
N GLY A 63 0.93 3.50 -16.28
CA GLY A 63 0.37 2.39 -17.05
C GLY A 63 -0.34 1.30 -16.22
N VAL A 64 -0.70 1.59 -14.97
CA VAL A 64 -1.31 0.61 -14.06
C VAL A 64 -2.67 0.13 -14.57
N THR A 65 -3.48 1.04 -15.14
CA THR A 65 -4.84 0.76 -15.63
C THR A 65 -4.92 0.49 -17.13
N LYS A 66 -3.76 0.28 -17.79
CA LYS A 66 -3.66 0.06 -19.24
C LYS A 66 -4.55 -1.09 -19.70
N GLY A 67 -5.43 -0.82 -20.68
CA GLY A 67 -6.33 -1.79 -21.29
C GLY A 67 -7.70 -1.91 -20.62
N LEU A 68 -7.89 -1.43 -19.38
CA LEU A 68 -9.18 -1.54 -18.68
C LEU A 68 -10.29 -0.78 -19.41
N TRP A 69 -10.00 0.40 -19.97
CA TRP A 69 -10.99 1.13 -20.75
C TRP A 69 -11.43 0.39 -22.00
N THR A 70 -10.50 -0.25 -22.70
CA THR A 70 -10.81 -1.05 -23.90
C THR A 70 -11.71 -2.24 -23.57
N GLU A 71 -11.57 -2.81 -22.40
CA GLU A 71 -12.31 -3.97 -21.93
C GLU A 71 -13.70 -3.61 -21.36
N PHE A 72 -13.76 -2.57 -20.51
CA PHE A 72 -14.96 -2.24 -19.73
C PHE A 72 -15.74 -1.01 -20.23
N GLY A 73 -15.18 -0.22 -21.15
CA GLY A 73 -15.84 0.95 -21.74
C GLY A 73 -15.89 2.18 -20.85
N SER A 74 -16.45 3.25 -21.42
CA SER A 74 -16.45 4.60 -20.82
C SER A 74 -17.36 4.76 -19.60
N GLU A 75 -18.36 3.92 -19.48
CA GLU A 75 -19.28 3.96 -18.32
C GLU A 75 -18.66 3.35 -17.04
N ARG A 76 -17.67 2.49 -17.22
CA ARG A 76 -17.01 1.77 -16.14
C ARG A 76 -15.60 2.27 -15.82
N VAL A 77 -14.92 2.87 -16.79
CA VAL A 77 -13.61 3.51 -16.65
C VAL A 77 -13.78 4.99 -17.00
N ILE A 78 -13.74 5.84 -15.98
CA ILE A 78 -14.17 7.24 -16.05
C ILE A 78 -12.97 8.15 -15.86
N ASP A 79 -12.56 8.83 -16.94
CA ASP A 79 -11.55 9.91 -16.85
C ASP A 79 -12.16 11.17 -16.26
N THR A 80 -11.37 11.88 -15.51
CA THR A 80 -11.71 13.18 -14.94
C THR A 80 -10.68 14.23 -15.32
N PRO A 81 -11.02 15.52 -15.26
CA PRO A 81 -10.01 16.58 -15.14
C PRO A 81 -9.15 16.40 -13.88
N ILE A 82 -8.03 17.12 -13.78
CA ILE A 82 -7.21 17.19 -12.56
C ILE A 82 -8.02 17.93 -11.50
N THR A 83 -8.73 17.16 -10.67
CA THR A 83 -9.59 17.69 -9.61
C THR A 83 -9.85 16.62 -8.53
N GLU A 84 -8.91 16.43 -7.66
CA GLU A 84 -8.92 15.35 -6.65
C GLU A 84 -10.11 15.48 -5.70
N SER A 85 -10.53 16.70 -5.38
CA SER A 85 -11.74 16.95 -4.56
C SER A 85 -13.01 16.39 -5.23
N ALA A 86 -13.15 16.55 -6.54
CA ALA A 86 -14.28 16.03 -7.28
C ALA A 86 -14.16 14.50 -7.46
N ILE A 87 -12.96 13.98 -7.72
CA ILE A 87 -12.73 12.54 -7.87
C ILE A 87 -13.17 11.80 -6.59
N ILE A 88 -12.65 12.21 -5.44
CA ILE A 88 -12.95 11.53 -4.16
C ILE A 88 -14.38 11.82 -3.71
N GLY A 89 -14.87 13.07 -3.85
CA GLY A 89 -16.25 13.44 -3.49
C GLY A 89 -17.30 12.70 -4.32
N MET A 90 -17.10 12.59 -5.64
CA MET A 90 -17.96 11.83 -6.54
C MET A 90 -17.92 10.33 -6.20
N ALA A 91 -16.73 9.78 -5.97
CA ALA A 91 -16.57 8.37 -5.61
C ALA A 91 -17.25 8.04 -4.27
N ALA A 92 -17.12 8.90 -3.25
CA ALA A 92 -17.78 8.72 -1.97
C ALA A 92 -19.32 8.77 -2.10
N GLY A 93 -19.85 9.71 -2.91
CA GLY A 93 -21.28 9.78 -3.22
C GLY A 93 -21.78 8.58 -4.02
N ALA A 94 -21.02 8.12 -5.02
CA ALA A 94 -21.34 6.94 -5.81
C ALA A 94 -21.37 5.66 -4.95
N ALA A 95 -20.46 5.54 -3.99
CA ALA A 95 -20.44 4.42 -3.04
C ALA A 95 -21.72 4.36 -2.19
N LEU A 96 -22.24 5.52 -1.73
CA LEU A 96 -23.51 5.61 -1.00
C LEU A 96 -24.74 5.20 -1.83
N THR A 97 -24.63 5.24 -3.15
CA THR A 97 -25.73 4.90 -4.09
C THR A 97 -25.62 3.49 -4.67
N GLY A 98 -24.66 2.67 -4.20
CA GLY A 98 -24.56 1.25 -4.53
C GLY A 98 -23.46 0.90 -5.54
N LEU A 99 -22.64 1.85 -5.98
CA LEU A 99 -21.43 1.54 -6.74
C LEU A 99 -20.28 1.17 -5.80
N ARG A 100 -19.25 0.52 -6.36
CA ARG A 100 -17.96 0.21 -5.72
C ARG A 100 -16.84 0.93 -6.48
N PRO A 101 -16.63 2.22 -6.24
CA PRO A 101 -15.62 2.96 -6.96
C PRO A 101 -14.21 2.63 -6.48
N VAL A 102 -13.33 2.40 -7.45
CA VAL A 102 -11.89 2.44 -7.30
C VAL A 102 -11.45 3.81 -7.82
N ALA A 103 -11.17 4.73 -6.89
CA ALA A 103 -10.76 6.08 -7.21
C ALA A 103 -9.24 6.19 -7.21
N GLU A 104 -8.66 6.59 -8.34
CA GLU A 104 -7.23 6.85 -8.43
C GLU A 104 -6.94 8.30 -8.02
N LEU A 105 -6.21 8.44 -6.92
CA LEU A 105 -5.55 9.67 -6.51
C LEU A 105 -4.09 9.57 -6.95
N MET A 106 -3.76 10.04 -8.12
CA MET A 106 -2.50 9.76 -8.83
C MET A 106 -1.27 9.66 -7.92
N PHE A 107 -1.03 10.68 -7.07
CA PHE A 107 -0.06 10.65 -5.97
C PHE A 107 -0.78 10.92 -4.66
N MET A 108 -0.51 10.12 -3.63
CA MET A 108 -1.09 10.35 -2.30
C MET A 108 -0.70 11.71 -1.72
N ASP A 109 0.35 12.33 -2.22
CA ASP A 109 0.75 13.70 -1.89
C ASP A 109 -0.38 14.72 -2.11
N PHE A 110 -1.29 14.47 -3.07
CA PHE A 110 -2.37 15.37 -3.43
C PHE A 110 -3.65 15.19 -2.61
N PHE A 111 -3.63 14.31 -1.61
CA PHE A 111 -4.80 14.09 -0.75
C PHE A 111 -5.29 15.36 -0.05
N GLY A 112 -4.39 16.34 0.16
CA GLY A 112 -4.71 17.57 0.88
C GLY A 112 -5.91 18.33 0.34
N VAL A 113 -6.10 18.36 -1.00
CA VAL A 113 -7.25 19.04 -1.63
C VAL A 113 -8.55 18.22 -1.58
N SER A 114 -8.47 16.92 -1.37
CA SER A 114 -9.62 16.01 -1.25
C SER A 114 -9.86 15.50 0.18
N TYR A 115 -9.08 15.99 1.14
CA TYR A 115 -9.04 15.44 2.50
C TYR A 115 -10.39 15.47 3.19
N ASP A 116 -11.17 16.55 3.05
CA ASP A 116 -12.51 16.63 3.67
C ASP A 116 -13.43 15.51 3.17
N ALA A 117 -13.46 15.27 1.86
CA ALA A 117 -14.31 14.22 1.27
C ALA A 117 -13.98 12.83 1.82
N LEU A 118 -12.72 12.57 2.13
CA LEU A 118 -12.26 11.30 2.72
C LEU A 118 -12.38 11.31 4.24
N TYR A 119 -11.86 12.35 4.92
CA TYR A 119 -11.75 12.46 6.37
C TYR A 119 -13.10 12.67 7.07
N ASN A 120 -13.86 13.68 6.62
CA ASN A 120 -15.12 14.05 7.26
C ASN A 120 -16.33 13.32 6.67
N GLN A 121 -16.27 12.92 5.42
CA GLN A 121 -17.41 12.34 4.73
C GLN A 121 -17.30 10.80 4.66
N ALA A 122 -16.54 10.25 3.76
CA ALA A 122 -16.49 8.82 3.51
C ALA A 122 -16.18 7.98 4.77
N ALA A 123 -15.18 8.39 5.56
CA ALA A 123 -14.80 7.72 6.80
C ALA A 123 -15.87 7.72 7.88
N LYS A 124 -16.85 8.64 7.83
CA LYS A 124 -17.83 8.85 8.90
C LYS A 124 -19.25 8.39 8.56
N PHE A 125 -19.58 8.20 7.29
CA PHE A 125 -20.94 7.88 6.87
C PHE A 125 -21.53 6.69 7.61
N ARG A 126 -20.82 5.57 7.73
CA ARG A 126 -21.33 4.42 8.46
C ARG A 126 -21.69 4.75 9.90
N TYR A 127 -20.83 5.45 10.61
CA TYR A 127 -21.07 5.83 12.01
C TYR A 127 -22.22 6.82 12.13
N MET A 128 -22.22 7.89 11.31
CA MET A 128 -23.23 8.95 11.35
C MET A 128 -24.64 8.44 11.02
N PHE A 129 -24.74 7.46 10.13
CA PHE A 129 -26.03 6.86 9.75
C PHE A 129 -26.39 5.60 10.54
N GLY A 130 -25.79 5.43 11.74
CA GLY A 130 -26.12 4.34 12.65
C GLY A 130 -25.87 2.95 12.08
N GLY A 131 -24.80 2.77 11.31
CA GLY A 131 -24.41 1.50 10.69
C GLY A 131 -25.16 1.14 9.41
N LYS A 132 -26.14 1.95 8.97
CA LYS A 132 -26.97 1.65 7.80
C LYS A 132 -26.28 1.99 6.46
N ALA A 133 -25.41 3.01 6.44
CA ALA A 133 -24.65 3.35 5.24
C ALA A 133 -23.48 2.38 5.04
N ARG A 134 -23.20 2.08 3.78
CA ARG A 134 -21.97 1.43 3.33
C ARG A 134 -21.25 2.41 2.42
N THR A 135 -19.93 2.42 2.49
CA THR A 135 -19.10 3.30 1.67
C THR A 135 -17.96 2.47 1.05
N PRO A 136 -18.30 1.51 0.16
CA PRO A 136 -17.34 0.64 -0.49
C PRO A 136 -16.47 1.42 -1.49
N LEU A 137 -15.57 2.24 -0.98
CA LEU A 137 -14.68 3.12 -1.73
C LEU A 137 -13.23 2.66 -1.56
N VAL A 138 -12.53 2.41 -2.64
CA VAL A 138 -11.07 2.29 -2.63
C VAL A 138 -10.47 3.58 -3.17
N VAL A 139 -9.61 4.22 -2.38
CA VAL A 139 -8.75 5.31 -2.84
C VAL A 139 -7.34 4.76 -3.00
N ARG A 140 -6.92 4.55 -4.25
CA ARG A 140 -5.57 4.07 -4.56
C ARG A 140 -4.69 5.21 -5.07
N GLY A 141 -3.42 5.18 -4.73
CA GLY A 141 -2.48 6.18 -5.22
C GLY A 141 -1.04 5.85 -4.89
N MET A 142 -0.14 6.52 -5.61
CA MET A 142 1.29 6.31 -5.49
C MET A 142 1.86 6.97 -4.23
N ILE A 143 2.81 6.27 -3.60
CA ILE A 143 3.61 6.77 -2.49
C ILE A 143 5.09 6.55 -2.74
N GLY A 144 5.92 7.12 -1.88
CA GLY A 144 7.31 6.75 -1.66
C GLY A 144 8.33 7.52 -2.49
N ALA A 145 9.55 7.55 -1.98
CA ALA A 145 10.73 8.11 -2.62
C ALA A 145 11.49 7.06 -3.46
N GLY A 146 12.61 7.45 -4.06
CA GLY A 146 13.47 6.57 -4.87
C GLY A 146 13.20 6.65 -6.37
N PHE A 147 12.42 7.63 -6.83
CA PHE A 147 12.07 7.84 -8.23
C PHE A 147 12.50 9.22 -8.75
N SER A 148 13.20 10.00 -7.92
CA SER A 148 13.58 11.40 -8.21
C SER A 148 12.39 12.26 -8.61
N ALA A 149 11.26 12.11 -7.93
CA ALA A 149 10.03 12.86 -8.18
C ALA A 149 9.86 14.09 -7.27
N ALA A 150 10.87 14.42 -6.47
CA ALA A 150 10.93 15.56 -5.56
C ALA A 150 9.89 15.54 -4.41
N ALA A 151 9.82 16.64 -3.67
CA ALA A 151 9.12 16.73 -2.40
C ALA A 151 7.60 16.55 -2.46
N GLN A 152 6.99 16.90 -3.60
CA GLN A 152 5.53 16.91 -3.77
C GLN A 152 4.98 15.62 -4.43
N HIS A 153 5.85 14.64 -4.75
CA HIS A 153 5.48 13.41 -5.45
C HIS A 153 6.17 12.17 -4.84
N SER A 154 6.64 12.27 -3.60
CA SER A 154 7.49 11.22 -3.02
C SER A 154 7.18 10.93 -1.55
N GLN A 155 6.11 11.46 -1.01
CA GLN A 155 5.75 11.24 0.38
C GLN A 155 5.11 9.86 0.58
N SER A 156 5.21 9.34 1.81
CA SER A 156 4.53 8.13 2.25
C SER A 156 3.58 8.47 3.41
N PRO A 157 2.39 9.08 3.11
CA PRO A 157 1.51 9.65 4.13
C PRO A 157 0.51 8.66 4.73
N TYR A 158 0.76 7.35 4.70
CA TYR A 158 -0.16 6.32 5.19
C TYR A 158 -0.55 6.51 6.68
N ASN A 159 0.35 7.07 7.50
CA ASN A 159 0.08 7.41 8.89
C ASN A 159 -1.00 8.49 9.04
N VAL A 160 -1.08 9.45 8.12
CA VAL A 160 -2.12 10.50 8.14
C VAL A 160 -3.51 9.91 7.95
N PHE A 161 -3.63 8.92 7.07
CA PHE A 161 -4.89 8.21 6.84
C PHE A 161 -5.22 7.24 7.98
N ALA A 162 -4.22 6.53 8.52
CA ALA A 162 -4.40 5.60 9.62
C ALA A 162 -4.88 6.27 10.91
N ALA A 163 -4.52 7.55 11.11
CA ALA A 163 -5.02 8.35 12.23
C ALA A 163 -6.52 8.70 12.13
N VAL A 164 -7.21 8.33 11.06
CA VAL A 164 -8.62 8.66 10.81
C VAL A 164 -9.53 7.48 11.15
N PRO A 165 -10.30 7.51 12.26
CA PRO A 165 -11.26 6.47 12.55
C PRO A 165 -12.29 6.32 11.42
N GLY A 166 -12.44 5.07 10.94
CA GLY A 166 -13.32 4.72 9.83
C GLY A 166 -12.61 4.52 8.49
N LEU A 167 -11.29 4.76 8.41
CA LEU A 167 -10.48 4.37 7.25
C LEU A 167 -9.68 3.10 7.55
N LYS A 168 -9.57 2.25 6.53
CA LYS A 168 -8.60 1.18 6.46
C LYS A 168 -7.43 1.64 5.57
N VAL A 169 -6.20 1.25 5.91
CA VAL A 169 -4.99 1.71 5.21
C VAL A 169 -4.08 0.53 4.91
N VAL A 170 -3.76 0.36 3.65
CA VAL A 170 -3.03 -0.80 3.11
C VAL A 170 -1.82 -0.33 2.32
N ALA A 171 -0.67 -1.00 2.50
CA ALA A 171 0.57 -0.66 1.81
C ALA A 171 1.38 -1.93 1.47
N PRO A 172 1.01 -2.67 0.41
CA PRO A 172 1.65 -3.94 0.05
C PRO A 172 3.11 -3.77 -0.37
N SER A 173 3.90 -4.83 -0.14
CA SER A 173 5.34 -4.87 -0.42
C SER A 173 5.71 -5.68 -1.68
N ASN A 174 4.79 -6.43 -2.26
CA ASN A 174 5.03 -7.34 -3.38
C ASN A 174 3.77 -7.55 -4.24
N ALA A 175 3.93 -8.21 -5.39
CA ALA A 175 2.85 -8.40 -6.37
C ALA A 175 1.71 -9.31 -5.87
N TYR A 176 2.03 -10.37 -5.10
CA TYR A 176 1.05 -11.26 -4.52
C TYR A 176 0.13 -10.51 -3.54
N ASP A 177 0.73 -9.79 -2.60
CA ASP A 177 -0.02 -9.01 -1.62
C ASP A 177 -0.81 -7.86 -2.27
N ALA A 178 -0.25 -7.21 -3.29
CA ALA A 178 -0.93 -6.15 -4.02
C ALA A 178 -2.24 -6.62 -4.65
N LYS A 179 -2.24 -7.81 -5.31
CA LYS A 179 -3.46 -8.38 -5.88
C LYS A 179 -4.47 -8.77 -4.80
N GLY A 180 -4.04 -9.57 -3.83
CA GLY A 180 -4.95 -10.13 -2.82
C GLY A 180 -5.55 -9.08 -1.89
N LEU A 181 -4.77 -8.09 -1.46
CA LEU A 181 -5.24 -6.98 -0.63
C LEU A 181 -6.12 -6.01 -1.41
N LEU A 182 -5.87 -5.77 -2.71
CA LEU A 182 -6.74 -4.91 -3.51
C LEU A 182 -8.09 -5.56 -3.79
N ILE A 183 -8.12 -6.86 -4.06
CA ILE A 183 -9.37 -7.62 -4.17
C ILE A 183 -10.17 -7.52 -2.86
N GLN A 184 -9.50 -7.69 -1.72
CA GLN A 184 -10.13 -7.50 -0.41
C GLN A 184 -10.66 -6.08 -0.23
N ALA A 185 -9.89 -5.06 -0.65
CA ALA A 185 -10.30 -3.66 -0.55
C ALA A 185 -11.55 -3.35 -1.38
N ILE A 186 -11.61 -3.85 -2.62
CA ILE A 186 -12.77 -3.65 -3.50
C ILE A 186 -14.03 -4.34 -2.95
N ARG A 187 -13.86 -5.47 -2.26
CA ARG A 187 -14.98 -6.22 -1.65
C ARG A 187 -15.42 -5.67 -0.29
N ASP A 188 -14.61 -4.82 0.33
CA ASP A 188 -14.95 -4.22 1.63
C ASP A 188 -16.11 -3.23 1.51
N ASP A 189 -16.92 -3.12 2.55
CA ASP A 189 -18.06 -2.20 2.60
C ASP A 189 -17.73 -0.85 3.26
N ASP A 190 -16.46 -0.65 3.65
CA ASP A 190 -15.95 0.58 4.24
C ASP A 190 -14.77 1.14 3.42
N PRO A 191 -14.46 2.45 3.53
CA PRO A 191 -13.43 3.05 2.71
C PRO A 191 -12.02 2.53 3.04
N VAL A 192 -11.27 2.21 1.99
CA VAL A 192 -9.90 1.72 2.06
C VAL A 192 -8.97 2.67 1.30
N VAL A 193 -7.90 3.13 1.94
CA VAL A 193 -6.78 3.82 1.30
C VAL A 193 -5.72 2.79 0.94
N PHE A 194 -5.44 2.64 -0.34
CA PHE A 194 -4.52 1.65 -0.88
C PHE A 194 -3.26 2.34 -1.41
N CYS A 195 -2.17 2.27 -0.66
CA CYS A 195 -0.92 2.96 -0.91
C CYS A 195 0.02 2.10 -1.76
N GLU A 196 0.29 2.50 -3.00
CA GLU A 196 1.13 1.79 -3.95
C GLU A 196 2.51 2.44 -4.04
N HIS A 197 3.55 1.74 -3.60
CA HIS A 197 4.89 2.30 -3.69
C HIS A 197 5.43 2.22 -5.11
N LYS A 198 5.65 3.37 -5.75
CA LYS A 198 5.97 3.45 -7.17
C LYS A 198 7.25 2.73 -7.61
N VAL A 199 8.24 2.58 -6.72
CA VAL A 199 9.45 1.80 -7.04
C VAL A 199 9.18 0.29 -7.13
N LEU A 200 8.05 -0.19 -6.62
CA LEU A 200 7.66 -1.59 -6.65
C LEU A 200 6.93 -1.99 -7.93
N TYR A 201 6.47 -1.05 -8.75
CA TYR A 201 5.62 -1.35 -9.92
C TYR A 201 6.22 -2.35 -10.90
N ASP A 202 7.54 -2.38 -11.05
CA ASP A 202 8.25 -3.33 -11.92
C ASP A 202 8.79 -4.56 -11.17
N LEU A 203 8.60 -4.62 -9.84
CA LEU A 203 8.98 -5.79 -9.06
C LEU A 203 8.12 -6.99 -9.47
N LYS A 204 8.77 -8.08 -9.84
CA LYS A 204 8.11 -9.32 -10.27
C LYS A 204 8.00 -10.30 -9.12
N GLY A 205 6.83 -10.95 -9.03
CA GLY A 205 6.56 -12.04 -8.10
C GLY A 205 5.68 -13.11 -8.72
N GLU A 206 5.58 -14.25 -8.06
CA GLU A 206 4.64 -15.30 -8.39
C GLU A 206 3.25 -14.90 -7.86
N VAL A 207 2.26 -14.91 -8.74
CA VAL A 207 0.89 -14.48 -8.43
C VAL A 207 -0.08 -15.48 -9.02
N PRO A 208 -1.02 -16.06 -8.24
CA PRO A 208 -2.09 -16.90 -8.77
C PRO A 208 -2.91 -16.17 -9.82
N ASP A 209 -3.27 -16.86 -10.90
CA ASP A 209 -4.09 -16.27 -11.96
C ASP A 209 -5.55 -16.10 -11.48
N GLU A 210 -6.03 -17.00 -10.64
CA GLU A 210 -7.36 -16.89 -10.04
C GLU A 210 -7.46 -15.75 -9.01
N PRO A 211 -8.64 -15.16 -8.80
CA PRO A 211 -8.83 -14.12 -7.79
C PRO A 211 -8.78 -14.71 -6.37
N TYR A 212 -8.02 -14.07 -5.51
CA TYR A 212 -7.93 -14.39 -4.08
C TYR A 212 -7.94 -13.12 -3.25
N ALA A 213 -8.39 -13.20 -2.01
CA ALA A 213 -8.40 -12.09 -1.08
C ALA A 213 -7.49 -12.39 0.12
N ILE A 214 -6.77 -11.35 0.56
CA ILE A 214 -5.96 -11.38 1.78
C ILE A 214 -6.68 -10.54 2.84
N PRO A 215 -7.01 -11.10 4.01
CA PRO A 215 -7.69 -10.36 5.05
C PRO A 215 -6.79 -9.23 5.59
N PHE A 216 -7.41 -8.11 5.96
CA PHE A 216 -6.72 -7.01 6.63
C PHE A 216 -6.41 -7.34 8.10
N GLY A 217 -5.35 -6.74 8.63
CA GLY A 217 -4.92 -6.98 10.01
C GLY A 217 -4.23 -8.33 10.21
N VAL A 218 -3.65 -8.89 9.16
CA VAL A 218 -2.85 -10.12 9.21
C VAL A 218 -1.50 -9.86 8.59
N ALA A 219 -0.45 -9.86 9.40
CA ALA A 219 0.92 -9.65 8.96
C ALA A 219 1.46 -10.83 8.13
N ASN A 220 2.47 -10.56 7.31
CA ASN A 220 3.23 -11.56 6.59
C ASN A 220 4.64 -11.66 7.19
N TYR A 221 5.04 -12.86 7.57
CA TYR A 221 6.41 -13.14 7.97
C TYR A 221 7.19 -13.54 6.71
N THR A 222 7.78 -12.54 6.04
CA THR A 222 8.50 -12.76 4.78
C THR A 222 9.78 -13.55 4.99
N ARG A 223 10.27 -13.58 6.24
CA ARG A 223 11.40 -14.38 6.68
C ARG A 223 11.23 -14.74 8.16
N GLN A 224 11.55 -15.97 8.51
CA GLN A 224 11.62 -16.44 9.90
C GLN A 224 13.03 -16.25 10.46
N GLY A 225 13.14 -15.92 11.75
CA GLY A 225 14.41 -15.74 12.44
C GLY A 225 14.27 -15.65 13.95
N ASP A 226 15.38 -15.87 14.68
CA ASP A 226 15.36 -16.04 16.12
C ASP A 226 16.13 -14.95 16.90
N ASP A 227 16.99 -14.16 16.23
CA ASP A 227 17.89 -13.22 16.91
C ASP A 227 17.31 -11.81 17.00
N VAL A 228 16.74 -11.30 15.91
CA VAL A 228 16.21 -9.93 15.79
C VAL A 228 14.99 -9.91 14.86
N THR A 229 13.95 -9.20 15.25
CA THR A 229 12.82 -8.89 14.37
C THR A 229 13.03 -7.55 13.68
N ILE A 230 12.90 -7.52 12.35
CA ILE A 230 12.75 -6.28 11.59
C ILE A 230 11.28 -6.13 11.20
N ILE A 231 10.66 -5.04 11.63
CA ILE A 231 9.30 -4.65 11.21
C ILE A 231 9.44 -3.58 10.14
N ALA A 232 8.92 -3.85 8.95
CA ALA A 232 9.03 -2.94 7.81
C ALA A 232 7.74 -2.93 7.01
N LEU A 233 7.47 -1.84 6.29
CA LEU A 233 6.25 -1.66 5.50
C LEU A 233 6.60 -1.34 4.04
N SER A 234 5.79 -1.88 3.11
CA SER A 234 5.89 -1.58 1.68
C SER A 234 7.31 -1.81 1.12
N ALA A 235 7.93 -0.84 0.42
CA ALA A 235 9.27 -0.99 -0.16
C ALA A 235 10.36 -1.32 0.86
N MET A 236 10.19 -0.94 2.11
CA MET A 236 11.20 -1.22 3.15
C MET A 236 11.26 -2.71 3.52
N VAL A 237 10.21 -3.49 3.26
CA VAL A 237 10.21 -4.95 3.47
C VAL A 237 11.25 -5.63 2.57
N ASN A 238 11.31 -5.24 1.29
CA ASN A 238 12.29 -5.79 0.36
C ASN A 238 13.72 -5.47 0.81
N ARG A 239 13.96 -4.23 1.25
CA ARG A 239 15.25 -3.81 1.79
C ARG A 239 15.64 -4.56 3.07
N ALA A 240 14.66 -4.82 3.94
CA ALA A 240 14.85 -5.62 5.15
C ALA A 240 15.23 -7.07 4.83
N ASN A 241 14.58 -7.69 3.83
CA ASN A 241 14.92 -9.03 3.36
C ASN A 241 16.34 -9.11 2.77
N ASP A 242 16.74 -8.13 1.93
CA ASP A 242 18.10 -8.06 1.38
C ASP A 242 19.16 -7.95 2.48
N VAL A 243 18.90 -7.19 3.53
CA VAL A 243 19.78 -7.08 4.71
C VAL A 243 19.80 -8.39 5.49
N ALA A 244 18.65 -9.02 5.70
CA ALA A 244 18.58 -10.30 6.41
C ALA A 244 19.38 -11.42 5.70
N ASP A 245 19.36 -11.42 4.33
CA ASP A 245 20.14 -12.36 3.54
C ASP A 245 21.66 -12.19 3.74
N LYS A 246 22.14 -10.95 3.81
CA LYS A 246 23.54 -10.66 4.09
C LYS A 246 23.93 -11.06 5.51
N LEU A 247 23.11 -10.75 6.50
CA LEU A 247 23.36 -11.04 7.90
C LEU A 247 23.33 -12.53 8.21
N ALA A 248 22.55 -13.32 7.46
CA ALA A 248 22.54 -14.77 7.57
C ALA A 248 23.93 -15.38 7.26
N ALA A 249 24.70 -14.79 6.35
CA ALA A 249 26.08 -15.20 6.08
C ALA A 249 27.03 -14.94 7.26
N GLU A 250 26.66 -14.06 8.18
CA GLU A 250 27.37 -13.77 9.44
C GLU A 250 26.85 -14.61 10.62
N GLY A 251 25.87 -15.50 10.37
CA GLY A 251 25.25 -16.34 11.40
C GLY A 251 24.18 -15.61 12.22
N ILE A 252 23.68 -14.46 11.77
CA ILE A 252 22.62 -13.71 12.44
C ILE A 252 21.25 -14.08 11.80
N SER A 253 20.34 -14.61 12.61
CA SER A 253 19.00 -15.06 12.21
C SER A 253 17.99 -13.93 12.38
N VAL A 254 17.61 -13.29 11.27
CA VAL A 254 16.70 -12.14 11.28
C VAL A 254 15.30 -12.57 10.82
N GLU A 255 14.30 -12.27 11.64
CA GLU A 255 12.89 -12.32 11.25
C GLU A 255 12.49 -11.01 10.56
N VAL A 256 11.70 -11.09 9.48
CA VAL A 256 11.16 -9.91 8.80
C VAL A 256 9.63 -9.97 8.78
N VAL A 257 9.00 -9.02 9.44
CA VAL A 257 7.55 -8.87 9.54
C VAL A 257 7.09 -7.73 8.65
N ASP A 258 6.20 -8.05 7.71
CA ASP A 258 5.45 -7.10 6.91
C ASP A 258 4.02 -7.00 7.45
N PRO A 259 3.63 -5.93 8.10
CA PRO A 259 2.26 -5.76 8.58
C PRO A 259 1.21 -5.70 7.47
N ARG A 260 1.59 -5.39 6.21
CA ARG A 260 0.68 -5.24 5.04
C ARG A 260 -0.34 -4.12 5.19
N THR A 261 -0.89 -3.97 6.39
CA THR A 261 -1.92 -2.98 6.72
C THR A 261 -1.46 -2.12 7.90
N VAL A 262 -1.69 -0.81 7.75
CA VAL A 262 -1.41 0.17 8.82
C VAL A 262 -2.64 0.31 9.73
N SER A 263 -3.84 0.15 9.15
CA SER A 263 -5.11 0.13 9.87
C SER A 263 -6.09 -0.80 9.14
N PRO A 264 -6.58 -1.89 9.78
CA PRO A 264 -6.19 -2.37 11.10
C PRO A 264 -4.75 -2.91 11.12
N LEU A 265 -4.02 -2.72 12.21
CA LEU A 265 -2.69 -3.28 12.42
C LEU A 265 -2.81 -4.67 13.06
N ASP A 266 -1.94 -5.59 12.66
CA ASP A 266 -1.79 -6.89 13.32
C ASP A 266 -0.94 -6.73 14.61
N GLU A 267 -1.57 -6.20 15.65
CA GLU A 267 -0.90 -5.95 16.92
C GLU A 267 -0.41 -7.26 17.58
N ASP A 268 -1.23 -8.31 17.51
CA ASP A 268 -0.91 -9.60 18.15
C ASP A 268 0.27 -10.27 17.44
N GLY A 269 0.27 -10.34 16.11
CA GLY A 269 1.38 -10.90 15.33
C GLY A 269 2.70 -10.15 15.54
N ILE A 270 2.64 -8.81 15.61
CA ILE A 270 3.83 -8.00 15.96
C ILE A 270 4.35 -8.35 17.37
N LEU A 271 3.45 -8.43 18.35
CA LEU A 271 3.84 -8.72 19.73
C LEU A 271 4.37 -10.15 19.91
N GLU A 272 3.83 -11.12 19.19
CA GLU A 272 4.34 -12.51 19.15
C GLU A 272 5.77 -12.56 18.61
N SER A 273 6.03 -11.85 17.50
CA SER A 273 7.38 -11.73 16.92
C SER A 273 8.37 -11.09 17.91
N VAL A 274 7.96 -9.99 18.57
CA VAL A 274 8.77 -9.32 19.60
C VAL A 274 9.03 -10.25 20.80
N ALA A 275 8.05 -11.03 21.22
CA ALA A 275 8.22 -12.00 22.31
C ALA A 275 9.21 -13.11 21.94
N SER A 276 9.26 -13.53 20.69
CA SER A 276 10.19 -14.55 20.20
C SER A 276 11.65 -14.07 20.25
N THR A 277 11.96 -12.96 19.64
CA THR A 277 13.34 -12.48 19.48
C THR A 277 13.80 -11.58 20.64
N GLY A 278 12.94 -10.74 21.13
CA GLY A 278 13.21 -9.73 22.16
C GLY A 278 14.03 -8.54 21.68
N ARG A 279 14.39 -8.47 20.41
CA ARG A 279 15.17 -7.39 19.78
C ARG A 279 14.48 -6.91 18.54
N VAL A 280 14.30 -5.60 18.39
CA VAL A 280 13.44 -5.01 17.36
C VAL A 280 14.12 -3.87 16.65
N VAL A 281 14.13 -3.94 15.33
CA VAL A 281 14.41 -2.84 14.40
C VAL A 281 13.13 -2.50 13.67
N ILE A 282 12.71 -1.24 13.66
CA ILE A 282 11.57 -0.76 12.87
C ILE A 282 12.11 0.10 11.74
N VAL A 283 11.71 -0.20 10.51
CA VAL A 283 12.15 0.53 9.31
C VAL A 283 10.93 1.15 8.64
N ASP A 284 10.86 2.46 8.67
CA ASP A 284 9.71 3.22 8.18
C ASP A 284 10.15 4.35 7.25
N GLU A 285 9.57 4.45 6.06
CA GLU A 285 9.83 5.52 5.09
C GLU A 285 8.95 6.76 5.31
N SER A 286 7.95 6.69 6.17
CA SER A 286 7.11 7.85 6.47
C SER A 286 7.87 8.93 7.23
N ALA A 287 7.25 10.12 7.34
CA ALA A 287 7.81 11.20 8.12
C ALA A 287 8.19 10.72 9.54
N ALA A 288 9.37 11.14 10.00
CA ALA A 288 9.92 10.70 11.29
C ALA A 288 9.02 11.01 12.49
N ARG A 289 8.21 12.09 12.42
CA ARG A 289 7.29 12.45 13.52
C ARG A 289 5.89 11.95 13.23
N CYS A 290 5.25 11.34 14.23
CA CYS A 290 3.91 10.76 14.12
C CYS A 290 3.81 9.75 12.97
N GLY A 291 4.94 9.11 12.60
CA GLY A 291 5.00 8.09 11.57
C GLY A 291 4.57 6.73 12.09
N PHE A 292 4.33 5.80 11.17
CA PHE A 292 3.98 4.41 11.45
C PHE A 292 4.97 3.74 12.40
N GLY A 293 6.27 3.93 12.19
CA GLY A 293 7.30 3.32 13.03
C GLY A 293 7.23 3.77 14.49
N HIS A 294 6.81 5.03 14.77
CA HIS A 294 6.60 5.52 16.13
C HIS A 294 5.36 4.90 16.78
N ASP A 295 4.30 4.67 16.02
CA ASP A 295 3.09 4.00 16.50
C ASP A 295 3.38 2.55 16.90
N VAL A 296 4.08 1.82 16.04
CA VAL A 296 4.55 0.45 16.33
C VAL A 296 5.49 0.42 17.55
N ALA A 297 6.43 1.37 17.66
CA ALA A 297 7.30 1.46 18.81
C ALA A 297 6.52 1.73 20.10
N ALA A 298 5.50 2.59 20.06
CA ALA A 298 4.62 2.85 21.20
C ALA A 298 3.79 1.61 21.59
N LEU A 299 3.26 0.86 20.62
CA LEU A 299 2.58 -0.41 20.83
C LEU A 299 3.49 -1.39 21.59
N ILE A 300 4.70 -1.60 21.09
CA ILE A 300 5.66 -2.53 21.71
C ILE A 300 6.06 -2.05 23.10
N ALA A 301 6.33 -0.76 23.27
CA ALA A 301 6.71 -0.20 24.58
C ALA A 301 5.59 -0.29 25.62
N THR A 302 4.32 -0.26 25.21
CA THR A 302 3.17 -0.30 26.14
C THR A 302 2.66 -1.71 26.40
N LYS A 303 2.64 -2.59 25.40
CA LYS A 303 2.08 -3.94 25.51
C LYS A 303 3.15 -5.05 25.53
N GLY A 304 4.32 -4.82 24.92
CA GLY A 304 5.39 -5.80 24.75
C GLY A 304 6.67 -5.48 25.53
N PHE A 305 6.68 -4.47 26.40
CA PHE A 305 7.89 -4.01 27.09
C PHE A 305 8.67 -5.13 27.82
N THR A 306 7.96 -6.05 28.44
CA THR A 306 8.57 -7.17 29.19
C THR A 306 9.28 -8.20 28.31
N TYR A 307 9.04 -8.20 27.01
CA TYR A 307 9.70 -9.09 26.07
C TYR A 307 11.03 -8.51 25.56
N LEU A 308 11.23 -7.18 25.68
CA LEU A 308 12.40 -6.50 25.15
C LEU A 308 13.67 -6.86 25.93
N LYS A 309 14.71 -7.28 25.21
CA LYS A 309 16.07 -7.53 25.72
C LYS A 309 17.00 -6.34 25.48
N ALA A 310 16.60 -5.40 24.59
CA ALA A 310 17.36 -4.22 24.23
C ALA A 310 16.39 -3.07 23.85
N PRO A 311 16.86 -1.80 23.82
CA PRO A 311 16.06 -0.70 23.28
C PRO A 311 15.62 -0.96 21.83
N ILE A 312 14.44 -0.47 21.45
CA ILE A 312 13.95 -0.51 20.07
C ILE A 312 14.83 0.40 19.20
N GLU A 313 15.32 -0.11 18.09
CA GLU A 313 15.97 0.69 17.05
C GLU A 313 14.94 1.13 16.02
N LEU A 314 14.80 2.44 15.79
CA LEU A 314 13.87 3.02 14.82
C LEU A 314 14.65 3.74 13.74
N ILE A 315 14.49 3.29 12.50
CA ILE A 315 15.17 3.84 11.33
C ILE A 315 14.13 4.52 10.44
N THR A 316 14.22 5.84 10.37
CA THR A 316 13.37 6.69 9.53
C THR A 316 14.22 7.63 8.70
N PRO A 317 13.65 8.26 7.66
CA PRO A 317 14.26 9.41 7.01
C PRO A 317 14.44 10.57 8.00
N PRO A 318 15.33 11.54 7.70
CA PRO A 318 15.35 12.81 8.44
C PRO A 318 14.01 13.54 8.26
N HIS A 319 13.62 14.32 9.27
CA HIS A 319 12.36 15.10 9.22
C HIS A 319 12.47 16.33 8.32
N THR A 320 12.63 16.06 7.02
CA THR A 320 12.77 17.06 5.94
C THR A 320 11.98 16.61 4.72
N PRO A 321 11.58 17.52 3.82
CA PRO A 321 11.02 17.12 2.53
C PRO A 321 11.98 16.23 1.72
N VAL A 322 11.41 15.39 0.85
CA VAL A 322 12.19 14.49 0.00
C VAL A 322 13.00 15.30 -1.02
N PRO A 323 14.32 15.08 -1.15
CA PRO A 323 15.16 15.79 -2.12
C PRO A 323 14.86 15.33 -3.57
N PHE A 324 15.10 16.25 -4.53
CA PHE A 324 15.00 15.94 -5.95
C PHE A 324 16.23 15.19 -6.51
N SER A 325 17.44 15.59 -6.05
CA SER A 325 18.68 14.97 -6.52
C SER A 325 18.72 13.48 -6.18
N PRO A 326 18.98 12.57 -7.14
CA PRO A 326 19.07 11.13 -6.88
C PRO A 326 20.03 10.76 -5.74
N THR A 327 21.18 11.43 -5.67
CA THR A 327 22.18 11.20 -4.62
C THR A 327 21.66 11.60 -3.24
N LEU A 328 20.96 12.74 -3.15
CA LEU A 328 20.39 13.19 -1.89
C LEU A 328 19.15 12.36 -1.50
N GLU A 329 18.32 12.00 -2.47
CA GLU A 329 17.16 11.13 -2.23
C GLU A 329 17.60 9.74 -1.70
N THR A 330 18.64 9.15 -2.29
CA THR A 330 19.23 7.91 -1.81
C THR A 330 19.75 8.04 -0.38
N ALA A 331 20.42 9.14 -0.05
CA ALA A 331 20.95 9.39 1.30
C ALA A 331 19.83 9.74 2.31
N TRP A 332 18.68 10.21 1.82
CA TRP A 332 17.51 10.54 2.64
C TRP A 332 16.75 9.26 3.10
N LEU A 333 16.66 8.25 2.24
CA LEU A 333 15.96 7.00 2.52
C LEU A 333 16.65 6.18 3.63
N PRO A 334 15.89 5.40 4.43
CA PRO A 334 16.47 4.35 5.25
C PRO A 334 17.30 3.40 4.39
N ASP A 335 18.60 3.34 4.60
CA ASP A 335 19.51 2.53 3.80
C ASP A 335 19.86 1.18 4.44
N ALA A 336 20.35 0.25 3.63
CA ALA A 336 20.72 -1.10 4.09
C ALA A 336 21.82 -1.06 5.15
N ALA A 337 22.79 -0.14 5.05
CA ALA A 337 23.92 -0.06 5.99
C ALA A 337 23.44 0.33 7.40
N ARG A 338 22.53 1.27 7.50
CA ARG A 338 21.92 1.65 8.79
C ARG A 338 21.12 0.50 9.39
N ILE A 339 20.39 -0.26 8.58
CA ILE A 339 19.63 -1.44 9.06
C ILE A 339 20.60 -2.52 9.55
N GLU A 340 21.64 -2.85 8.79
CA GLU A 340 22.68 -3.81 9.17
C GLU A 340 23.37 -3.40 10.48
N GLU A 341 23.76 -2.13 10.62
CA GLU A 341 24.41 -1.60 11.83
C GLU A 341 23.50 -1.76 13.05
N SER A 342 22.21 -1.39 12.94
CA SER A 342 21.24 -1.51 14.02
C SER A 342 21.03 -2.97 14.43
N VAL A 343 20.92 -3.90 13.49
CA VAL A 343 20.82 -5.34 13.79
C VAL A 343 22.05 -5.83 14.52
N ARG A 344 23.27 -5.56 14.00
CA ARG A 344 24.52 -5.98 14.66
C ARG A 344 24.68 -5.37 16.05
N LYS A 345 24.24 -4.14 16.28
CA LYS A 345 24.24 -3.48 17.59
C LYS A 345 23.33 -4.24 18.57
N LEU A 346 22.11 -4.59 18.14
CA LEU A 346 21.15 -5.30 18.99
C LEU A 346 21.59 -6.73 19.34
N VAL A 347 22.23 -7.45 18.42
CA VAL A 347 22.71 -8.80 18.69
C VAL A 347 23.85 -8.82 19.72
N ARG A 348 24.64 -7.73 19.81
CA ARG A 348 25.75 -7.60 20.76
C ARG A 348 25.30 -7.10 22.14
N ALA A 349 24.12 -6.55 22.24
CA ALA A 349 23.52 -6.03 23.49
C ALA A 349 22.85 -7.15 24.29
#